data_f577d2325aeadb8e3bde9973f645868d
#
_entry.id   f577d2325aeadb8e3bde9973f645868d
#
_cell.length_a   1.000
_cell.length_b   1.000
_cell.length_c   1.000
_cell.angle_alpha   90.00
_cell.angle_beta   90.00
_cell.angle_gamma   90.00
#
_symmetry.space_group_name_H-M   'P 1'
#
loop_
_entity.id
_entity.type
_entity.pdbx_description
1 polymer ?
#
loop_
_entity_poly.entity_id
_entity_poly.type
_entity_poly.pdbx_seq_one_letter_code
_entity_poly.pdbx_strand_id
1 'polypeptide(L)'
;MEVLLLLLTLSFSAVVISSNNSIPVHFWLFTINNLEEYEDMVFDGSSVTLSPDTLYDVTKPTKVVVHGWGGETHIDEIFALAYAEAGLDYNIIGVDWRNMEGPAQEQVVEVGVYTAHFLKALIEDYNLLLEDVHPIGWSYGAHVVGRLDLI
;
A
#
# COMPACT_ATOMS: atom_id res chain seq x y z
N MET A 1 47.44 -39.71 -26.22
CA MET A 1 45.96 -39.78 -26.21
C MET A 1 45.50 -38.67 -25.30
N GLU A 2 45.28 -37.49 -25.87
CA GLU A 2 44.84 -36.31 -25.12
C GLU A 2 43.30 -36.28 -25.13
N VAL A 3 42.72 -36.25 -23.96
CA VAL A 3 41.25 -36.12 -23.77
C VAL A 3 40.95 -34.63 -23.72
N LEU A 4 40.36 -34.11 -24.82
CA LEU A 4 39.91 -32.73 -24.91
C LEU A 4 38.58 -32.60 -24.10
N LEU A 5 38.63 -32.00 -22.93
CA LEU A 5 37.47 -31.70 -22.10
C LEU A 5 36.77 -30.43 -22.62
N LEU A 6 35.65 -30.59 -23.32
CA LEU A 6 34.85 -29.48 -23.84
C LEU A 6 33.95 -28.97 -22.69
N LEU A 7 34.34 -27.87 -22.06
CA LEU A 7 33.50 -27.16 -21.09
C LEU A 7 32.44 -26.34 -21.85
N LEU A 8 31.20 -26.85 -21.88
CA LEU A 8 30.04 -26.05 -22.30
C LEU A 8 29.67 -25.08 -21.16
N THR A 9 30.01 -23.81 -21.31
CA THR A 9 29.49 -22.75 -20.47
C THR A 9 28.10 -22.36 -20.97
N LEU A 10 27.06 -22.81 -20.29
CA LEU A 10 25.70 -22.31 -20.45
C LEU A 10 25.59 -20.92 -19.82
N SER A 11 25.67 -19.88 -20.63
CA SER A 11 25.35 -18.53 -20.21
C SER A 11 23.81 -18.39 -20.10
N PHE A 12 23.31 -18.42 -18.89
CA PHE A 12 21.94 -17.98 -18.61
C PHE A 12 21.89 -16.45 -18.73
N SER A 13 21.41 -15.95 -19.86
CA SER A 13 20.98 -14.56 -19.93
C SER A 13 19.66 -14.44 -19.18
N ALA A 14 19.71 -13.89 -17.96
CA ALA A 14 18.52 -13.45 -17.27
C ALA A 14 17.91 -12.32 -18.08
N VAL A 15 16.81 -12.57 -18.77
CA VAL A 15 15.98 -11.53 -19.36
C VAL A 15 15.30 -10.83 -18.18
N VAL A 16 15.87 -9.70 -17.77
CA VAL A 16 15.19 -8.77 -16.87
C VAL A 16 14.07 -8.13 -17.68
N ILE A 17 12.87 -8.68 -17.57
CA ILE A 17 11.67 -8.01 -18.05
C ILE A 17 11.41 -6.90 -17.03
N SER A 18 11.94 -5.71 -17.29
CA SER A 18 11.49 -4.48 -16.64
C SER A 18 10.11 -4.17 -17.18
N SER A 19 9.07 -4.76 -16.58
CA SER A 19 7.72 -4.26 -16.75
C SER A 19 7.61 -3.03 -15.85
N ASN A 20 7.69 -1.84 -16.43
CA ASN A 20 7.28 -0.58 -15.81
C ASN A 20 5.74 -0.51 -15.67
N ASN A 21 5.12 -1.58 -15.23
CA ASN A 21 3.73 -1.56 -14.80
C ASN A 21 3.73 -1.23 -13.31
N SER A 22 3.70 0.06 -12.99
CA SER A 22 3.32 0.49 -11.65
C SER A 22 1.93 -0.08 -11.36
N ILE A 23 1.78 -0.77 -10.24
CA ILE A 23 0.48 -1.23 -9.78
C ILE A 23 -0.37 0.03 -9.52
N PRO A 24 -1.57 0.18 -10.10
CA PRO A 24 -2.38 1.38 -9.97
C PRO A 24 -3.12 1.40 -8.63
N VAL A 25 -2.35 1.38 -7.54
CA VAL A 25 -2.81 1.53 -6.16
C VAL A 25 -2.20 2.79 -5.60
N HIS A 26 -3.03 3.65 -5.02
CA HIS A 26 -2.63 4.89 -4.39
C HIS A 26 -2.86 4.85 -2.89
N PHE A 27 -2.05 5.60 -2.15
CA PHE A 27 -2.16 5.73 -0.69
C PHE A 27 -2.40 7.19 -0.35
N TRP A 28 -3.57 7.49 0.20
CA TRP A 28 -4.03 8.84 0.48
C TRP A 28 -4.08 9.10 1.98
N LEU A 29 -3.32 10.08 2.43
CA LEU A 29 -3.31 10.48 3.84
C LEU A 29 -4.36 11.56 4.09
N PHE A 30 -5.21 11.28 5.08
CA PHE A 30 -6.09 12.25 5.72
C PHE A 30 -5.70 12.38 7.19
N THR A 31 -5.79 13.59 7.70
CA THR A 31 -5.65 13.94 9.11
C THR A 31 -6.73 14.94 9.47
N ILE A 32 -6.86 15.29 10.72
CA ILE A 32 -7.79 16.35 11.15
C ILE A 32 -7.52 17.71 10.45
N ASN A 33 -6.33 17.89 9.86
CA ASN A 33 -5.91 19.15 9.23
C ASN A 33 -6.10 19.20 7.71
N ASN A 34 -6.47 18.06 7.05
CA ASN A 34 -6.65 17.98 5.59
C ASN A 34 -7.82 17.09 5.17
N LEU A 35 -8.98 17.21 5.85
CA LEU A 35 -10.16 16.38 5.60
C LEU A 35 -10.80 16.57 4.23
N GLU A 36 -10.60 17.73 3.58
CA GLU A 36 -11.18 18.05 2.27
C GLU A 36 -10.25 17.70 1.10
N GLU A 37 -8.95 17.54 1.36
CA GLU A 37 -7.95 17.28 0.33
C GLU A 37 -6.86 16.35 0.89
N TYR A 38 -6.79 15.12 0.37
CA TYR A 38 -5.80 14.15 0.82
C TYR A 38 -4.38 14.54 0.38
N GLU A 39 -3.39 14.08 1.14
CA GLU A 39 -1.98 14.07 0.74
C GLU A 39 -1.65 12.72 0.07
N ASP A 40 -1.04 12.74 -1.11
CA ASP A 40 -0.61 11.53 -1.81
C ASP A 40 0.71 11.02 -1.21
N MET A 41 0.70 9.78 -0.68
CA MET A 41 1.88 9.10 -0.14
C MET A 41 2.49 8.25 -1.27
N VAL A 42 3.55 8.74 -1.88
CA VAL A 42 4.15 8.09 -3.05
C VAL A 42 4.89 6.83 -2.65
N PHE A 43 4.47 5.69 -3.20
CA PHE A 43 5.12 4.39 -3.00
C PHE A 43 5.59 3.82 -4.34
N ASP A 44 6.88 3.51 -4.45
CA ASP A 44 7.50 3.00 -5.68
C ASP A 44 7.58 1.46 -5.75
N GLY A 45 6.98 0.76 -4.78
CA GLY A 45 7.03 -0.70 -4.62
C GLY A 45 8.10 -1.17 -3.64
N SER A 46 8.97 -0.28 -3.16
CA SER A 46 10.04 -0.59 -2.19
C SER A 46 10.16 0.42 -1.08
N SER A 47 9.96 1.70 -1.35
CA SER A 47 10.08 2.79 -0.39
C SER A 47 8.94 3.79 -0.50
N VAL A 48 8.63 4.46 0.62
CA VAL A 48 7.63 5.53 0.67
C VAL A 48 8.33 6.87 0.63
N THR A 49 7.84 7.78 -0.21
CA THR A 49 8.28 9.18 -0.23
C THR A 49 7.15 10.05 0.28
N LEU A 50 7.38 10.75 1.38
CA LEU A 50 6.48 11.75 1.94
C LEU A 50 6.86 13.15 1.48
N SER A 51 5.88 14.03 1.34
CA SER A 51 6.12 15.44 1.08
C SER A 51 6.98 16.06 2.19
N PRO A 52 7.84 17.06 1.90
CA PRO A 52 8.54 17.83 2.94
C PRO A 52 7.60 18.52 3.95
N ASP A 53 6.37 18.81 3.52
CA ASP A 53 5.32 19.45 4.33
C ASP A 53 4.25 18.43 4.74
N THR A 54 4.59 17.13 4.81
CA THR A 54 3.66 16.07 5.13
C THR A 54 2.96 16.29 6.47
N LEU A 55 1.68 15.94 6.51
CA LEU A 55 0.89 15.91 7.73
C LEU A 55 0.93 14.54 8.45
N TYR A 56 1.67 13.57 7.88
CA TYR A 56 1.87 12.27 8.52
C TYR A 56 2.66 12.42 9.82
N ASP A 57 2.08 11.97 10.90
CA ASP A 57 2.70 11.99 12.23
C ASP A 57 2.84 10.57 12.77
N VAL A 58 4.06 10.02 12.74
CA VAL A 58 4.34 8.64 13.17
C VAL A 58 4.00 8.37 14.64
N THR A 59 3.85 9.41 15.45
CA THR A 59 3.47 9.27 16.87
C THR A 59 1.96 9.06 17.08
N LYS A 60 1.16 9.18 16.01
CA LYS A 60 -0.28 9.00 16.05
C LYS A 60 -0.70 7.61 15.57
N PRO A 61 -1.76 7.04 16.14
CA PRO A 61 -2.32 5.80 15.60
C PRO A 61 -2.71 5.94 14.14
N THR A 62 -2.44 4.90 13.35
CA THR A 62 -2.66 4.87 11.90
C THR A 62 -3.79 3.91 11.56
N LYS A 63 -4.83 4.40 10.89
CA LYS A 63 -5.92 3.61 10.33
C LYS A 63 -5.69 3.43 8.84
N VAL A 64 -5.70 2.19 8.35
CA VAL A 64 -5.55 1.87 6.94
C VAL A 64 -6.91 1.44 6.41
N VAL A 65 -7.55 2.28 5.61
CA VAL A 65 -8.92 2.09 5.15
C VAL A 65 -8.91 1.62 3.69
N VAL A 66 -9.49 0.45 3.45
CA VAL A 66 -9.51 -0.19 2.13
C VAL A 66 -10.95 -0.27 1.62
N HIS A 67 -11.23 0.40 0.51
CA HIS A 67 -12.56 0.39 -0.11
C HIS A 67 -12.90 -0.95 -0.77
N GLY A 68 -14.16 -1.14 -1.15
CA GLY A 68 -14.64 -2.30 -1.91
C GLY A 68 -14.27 -2.24 -3.38
N TRP A 69 -14.61 -3.31 -4.11
CA TRP A 69 -14.42 -3.36 -5.55
C TRP A 69 -15.18 -2.23 -6.27
N GLY A 70 -14.51 -1.56 -7.22
CA GLY A 70 -15.07 -0.44 -7.97
C GLY A 70 -14.90 0.96 -7.34
N GLY A 71 -14.53 1.05 -6.06
CA GLY A 71 -14.06 2.31 -5.45
C GLY A 71 -15.07 3.48 -5.36
N GLU A 72 -16.38 3.21 -5.44
CA GLU A 72 -17.40 4.28 -5.55
C GLU A 72 -17.75 4.95 -4.20
N THR A 73 -17.26 4.48 -3.06
CA THR A 73 -17.82 4.84 -1.76
C THR A 73 -17.03 5.86 -0.95
N HIS A 74 -15.87 6.35 -1.41
CA HIS A 74 -15.03 7.30 -0.65
C HIS A 74 -14.98 6.98 0.85
N ILE A 75 -14.86 5.69 1.16
CA ILE A 75 -15.00 5.18 2.52
C ILE A 75 -13.89 5.73 3.44
N ASP A 76 -12.73 6.01 2.90
CA ASP A 76 -11.59 6.64 3.55
C ASP A 76 -11.92 8.05 4.05
N GLU A 77 -12.54 8.89 3.21
CA GLU A 77 -13.03 10.23 3.59
C GLU A 77 -14.09 10.14 4.70
N ILE A 78 -15.03 9.18 4.58
CA ILE A 78 -16.08 8.97 5.60
C ILE A 78 -15.45 8.63 6.95
N PHE A 79 -14.44 7.74 6.97
CA PHE A 79 -13.74 7.41 8.21
C PHE A 79 -12.93 8.58 8.74
N ALA A 80 -12.25 9.33 7.88
CA ALA A 80 -11.48 10.52 8.28
C ALA A 80 -12.38 11.55 8.97
N LEU A 81 -13.52 11.87 8.36
CA LEU A 81 -14.52 12.77 8.93
C LEU A 81 -15.07 12.24 10.27
N ALA A 82 -15.45 10.96 10.33
CA ALA A 82 -16.03 10.38 11.54
C ALA A 82 -15.04 10.40 12.72
N TYR A 83 -13.77 10.11 12.49
CA TYR A 83 -12.75 10.19 13.54
C TYR A 83 -12.49 11.64 13.96
N ALA A 84 -12.44 12.58 13.03
CA ALA A 84 -12.27 14.00 13.34
C ALA A 84 -13.45 14.55 14.14
N GLU A 85 -14.71 14.23 13.79
CA GLU A 85 -15.91 14.59 14.53
C GLU A 85 -15.94 14.00 15.96
N ALA A 86 -15.36 12.83 16.14
CA ALA A 86 -15.17 12.20 17.44
C ALA A 86 -14.01 12.83 18.26
N GLY A 87 -13.28 13.80 17.71
CA GLY A 87 -12.13 14.43 18.35
C GLY A 87 -10.89 13.53 18.40
N LEU A 88 -10.80 12.53 17.51
CA LEU A 88 -9.70 11.57 17.43
C LEU A 88 -8.73 12.01 16.33
N ASP A 89 -7.52 12.32 16.75
CA ASP A 89 -6.45 12.79 15.85
C ASP A 89 -5.57 11.59 15.42
N TYR A 90 -5.94 10.99 14.29
CA TYR A 90 -5.28 9.82 13.71
C TYR A 90 -4.71 10.13 12.33
N ASN A 91 -3.70 9.35 11.89
CA ASN A 91 -3.42 9.21 10.48
C ASN A 91 -4.45 8.25 9.87
N ILE A 92 -5.15 8.68 8.83
CA ILE A 92 -6.07 7.84 8.07
C ILE A 92 -5.48 7.66 6.68
N ILE A 93 -5.09 6.44 6.34
CA ILE A 93 -4.50 6.11 5.04
C ILE A 93 -5.55 5.37 4.22
N GLY A 94 -6.10 6.02 3.21
CA GLY A 94 -6.97 5.41 2.21
C GLY A 94 -6.14 4.61 1.21
N VAL A 95 -6.55 3.37 0.92
CA VAL A 95 -5.95 2.54 -0.12
C VAL A 95 -6.90 2.56 -1.33
N ASP A 96 -6.53 3.33 -2.34
CA ASP A 96 -7.30 3.43 -3.58
C ASP A 96 -6.79 2.45 -4.63
N TRP A 97 -7.63 1.51 -5.00
CA TRP A 97 -7.36 0.48 -6.00
C TRP A 97 -8.43 0.39 -7.09
N ARG A 98 -9.22 1.47 -7.27
CA ARG A 98 -10.33 1.54 -8.25
C ARG A 98 -9.89 1.33 -9.69
N ASN A 99 -8.63 1.61 -10.03
CA ASN A 99 -8.07 1.51 -11.37
C ASN A 99 -7.41 0.16 -11.65
N MET A 100 -7.52 -0.80 -10.74
CA MET A 100 -7.04 -2.17 -10.97
C MET A 100 -7.90 -2.87 -12.04
N GLU A 101 -7.23 -3.60 -12.94
CA GLU A 101 -7.88 -4.36 -14.00
C GLU A 101 -7.88 -5.87 -13.69
N GLY A 102 -8.87 -6.59 -14.20
CA GLY A 102 -8.96 -8.04 -14.06
C GLY A 102 -10.00 -8.51 -13.05
N PRO A 103 -10.02 -9.83 -12.73
CA PRO A 103 -10.96 -10.41 -11.78
C PRO A 103 -10.76 -9.91 -10.36
N ALA A 104 -11.84 -9.53 -9.66
CA ALA A 104 -11.79 -8.98 -8.30
C ALA A 104 -10.98 -9.85 -7.31
N GLN A 105 -11.04 -11.18 -7.42
CA GLN A 105 -10.32 -12.10 -6.55
C GLN A 105 -8.78 -12.02 -6.73
N GLU A 106 -8.31 -11.79 -7.96
CA GLU A 106 -6.88 -11.62 -8.25
C GLU A 106 -6.41 -10.27 -7.76
N GLN A 107 -7.18 -9.20 -8.01
CA GLN A 107 -6.91 -7.86 -7.53
C GLN A 107 -6.76 -7.81 -6.00
N VAL A 108 -7.65 -8.47 -5.26
CA VAL A 108 -7.59 -8.54 -3.78
C VAL A 108 -6.24 -9.05 -3.28
N VAL A 109 -5.69 -10.08 -3.93
CA VAL A 109 -4.39 -10.65 -3.54
C VAL A 109 -3.27 -9.65 -3.84
N GLU A 110 -3.26 -9.08 -5.04
CA GLU A 110 -2.24 -8.15 -5.48
C GLU A 110 -2.23 -6.87 -4.65
N VAL A 111 -3.40 -6.26 -4.43
CA VAL A 111 -3.56 -5.05 -3.60
C VAL A 111 -3.15 -5.33 -2.15
N GLY A 112 -3.51 -6.50 -1.61
CA GLY A 112 -3.12 -6.89 -0.25
C GLY A 112 -1.61 -6.98 -0.08
N VAL A 113 -0.92 -7.66 -0.98
CA VAL A 113 0.55 -7.77 -0.98
C VAL A 113 1.20 -6.39 -1.14
N TYR A 114 0.70 -5.58 -2.07
CA TYR A 114 1.26 -4.24 -2.32
C TYR A 114 1.08 -3.32 -1.12
N THR A 115 -0.10 -3.36 -0.47
CA THR A 115 -0.38 -2.61 0.75
C THR A 115 0.50 -3.09 1.93
N ALA A 116 0.76 -4.39 2.04
CA ALA A 116 1.67 -4.91 3.06
C ALA A 116 3.11 -4.40 2.84
N HIS A 117 3.59 -4.34 1.60
CA HIS A 117 4.91 -3.75 1.29
C HIS A 117 4.96 -2.26 1.59
N PHE A 118 3.90 -1.50 1.31
CA PHE A 118 3.80 -0.09 1.68
C PHE A 118 3.89 0.11 3.20
N LEU A 119 3.14 -0.67 3.98
CA LEU A 119 3.21 -0.60 5.45
C LEU A 119 4.58 -0.99 5.99
N LYS A 120 5.20 -2.02 5.39
CA LYS A 120 6.56 -2.41 5.74
C LYS A 120 7.55 -1.27 5.48
N ALA A 121 7.44 -0.56 4.35
CA ALA A 121 8.29 0.60 4.07
C ALA A 121 8.07 1.73 5.08
N LEU A 122 6.82 2.00 5.50
CA LEU A 122 6.56 2.98 6.57
C LEU A 122 7.19 2.57 7.91
N ILE A 123 7.19 1.28 8.24
CA ILE A 123 7.85 0.76 9.44
C ILE A 123 9.38 0.96 9.35
N GLU A 124 9.97 0.61 8.20
CA GLU A 124 11.42 0.66 8.01
C GLU A 124 11.95 2.10 7.84
N ASP A 125 11.26 2.95 7.09
CA ASP A 125 11.72 4.28 6.71
C ASP A 125 11.31 5.37 7.74
N TYR A 126 10.14 5.20 8.39
CA TYR A 126 9.56 6.23 9.26
C TYR A 126 9.29 5.75 10.71
N ASN A 127 9.72 4.53 11.06
CA ASN A 127 9.54 3.94 12.40
C ASN A 127 8.07 3.83 12.85
N LEU A 128 7.14 3.59 11.91
CA LEU A 128 5.76 3.25 12.26
C LEU A 128 5.74 1.99 13.13
N LEU A 129 5.05 2.04 14.26
CA LEU A 129 4.88 0.86 15.10
C LEU A 129 3.70 0.02 14.62
N LEU A 130 3.92 -1.28 14.41
CA LEU A 130 2.86 -2.18 13.91
C LEU A 130 1.66 -2.23 14.86
N GLU A 131 1.88 -2.09 16.17
CA GLU A 131 0.83 -2.05 17.19
C GLU A 131 -0.09 -0.83 17.08
N ASP A 132 0.36 0.24 16.42
CA ASP A 132 -0.43 1.45 16.16
C ASP A 132 -1.21 1.37 14.84
N VAL A 133 -1.02 0.30 14.04
CA VAL A 133 -1.71 0.12 12.76
C VAL A 133 -3.01 -0.64 12.95
N HIS A 134 -4.11 -0.06 12.45
CA HIS A 134 -5.42 -0.70 12.46
C HIS A 134 -6.02 -0.72 11.04
N PRO A 135 -5.94 -1.86 10.33
CA PRO A 135 -6.55 -2.00 9.01
C PRO A 135 -8.08 -2.15 9.10
N ILE A 136 -8.79 -1.48 8.21
CA ILE A 136 -10.24 -1.47 8.11
C ILE A 136 -10.61 -1.73 6.64
N GLY A 137 -11.38 -2.78 6.38
CA GLY A 137 -11.78 -3.12 5.02
C GLY A 137 -13.29 -3.12 4.84
N TRP A 138 -13.77 -2.51 3.77
CA TRP A 138 -15.18 -2.53 3.37
C TRP A 138 -15.42 -3.52 2.23
N SER A 139 -16.40 -4.44 2.35
CA SER A 139 -16.75 -5.40 1.29
C SER A 139 -15.51 -6.19 0.80
N TYR A 140 -15.14 -6.11 -0.48
CA TYR A 140 -13.90 -6.70 -1.00
C TYR A 140 -12.62 -6.16 -0.33
N GLY A 141 -12.64 -4.93 0.17
CA GLY A 141 -11.55 -4.39 0.99
C GLY A 141 -11.29 -5.19 2.26
N ALA A 142 -12.31 -5.83 2.84
CA ALA A 142 -12.12 -6.72 3.97
C ALA A 142 -11.28 -7.97 3.60
N HIS A 143 -11.40 -8.44 2.36
CA HIS A 143 -10.55 -9.52 1.85
C HIS A 143 -9.13 -9.03 1.55
N VAL A 144 -8.95 -7.78 1.11
CA VAL A 144 -7.62 -7.15 0.97
C VAL A 144 -6.93 -7.09 2.34
N VAL A 145 -7.63 -6.58 3.36
CA VAL A 145 -7.12 -6.54 4.75
C VAL A 145 -6.74 -7.93 5.26
N GLY A 146 -7.54 -8.95 4.94
CA GLY A 146 -7.24 -10.34 5.29
C GLY A 146 -6.02 -10.95 4.55
N ARG A 147 -5.43 -10.21 3.60
CA ARG A 147 -4.20 -10.56 2.87
C ARG A 147 -2.99 -9.74 3.28
N LEU A 148 -3.17 -8.80 4.20
CA LEU A 148 -2.04 -8.12 4.81
C LEU A 148 -1.31 -9.14 5.69
N ASP A 149 -0.50 -10.00 5.07
CA ASP A 149 0.45 -10.85 5.79
C ASP A 149 1.51 -9.90 6.37
N LEU A 150 1.10 -9.19 7.40
CA LEU A 150 1.94 -8.27 8.12
C LEU A 150 2.99 -9.04 8.89
N ILE A 151 4.08 -9.43 8.16
CA ILE A 151 5.44 -9.68 8.66
C ILE A 151 5.56 -10.84 9.63
#